data_bb31adc2266c17d7359a868aa1383bf3
#
_entry.id   bb31adc2266c17d7359a868aa1383bf3
#
_cell.length_a   1.000
_cell.length_b   1.000
_cell.length_c   1.000
_cell.angle_alpha   90.00
_cell.angle_beta   90.00
_cell.angle_gamma   90.00
#
_symmetry.space_group_name_H-M   'P 1'
#
loop_
_entity.id
_entity.type
_entity.pdbx_description
1 polymer ?
#
loop_
_entity_poly.entity_id
_entity_poly.type
_entity_poly.pdbx_seq_one_letter_code
_entity_poly.pdbx_strand_id
1 'polypeptide(L)'
;MNSAKPFSEKFLHSLFAGLAGKESFVFLESTRVTPENHLSYLFCDPLQRLVCAPDDDPAIFFSKAQEKLDQGFFLAGYISYEFGYLLEPILARSFVPRMPSGSAPAQLPLADLSVFNKPVLYDHQTESFKDTSKWPAGEGSGP
;
A
#
# COMPACT_ATOMS: atom_id res chain seq x y z
N MET A 1 20.65 24.35 -7.71
CA MET A 1 19.37 23.67 -7.52
C MET A 1 19.64 22.40 -6.71
N ASN A 2 19.18 22.34 -5.47
CA ASN A 2 19.28 21.10 -4.70
C ASN A 2 18.34 20.09 -5.39
N SER A 3 18.94 19.05 -5.95
CA SER A 3 18.17 17.90 -6.46
C SER A 3 17.58 17.20 -5.25
N ALA A 4 16.26 17.22 -5.11
CA ALA A 4 15.56 16.46 -4.09
C ALA A 4 15.97 14.99 -4.19
N LYS A 5 16.28 14.36 -3.05
CA LYS A 5 16.88 13.02 -3.00
C LYS A 5 15.90 12.00 -2.42
N PRO A 6 15.97 10.75 -2.88
CA PRO A 6 15.30 9.64 -2.21
C PRO A 6 15.90 9.43 -0.80
N PHE A 7 15.22 8.62 0.01
CA PHE A 7 15.75 8.25 1.32
C PHE A 7 17.09 7.54 1.23
N SER A 8 17.95 7.77 2.23
CA SER A 8 19.19 7.01 2.35
C SER A 8 18.91 5.56 2.78
N GLU A 9 19.76 4.62 2.38
CA GLU A 9 19.68 3.22 2.83
C GLU A 9 19.67 3.12 4.36
N LYS A 10 20.50 3.91 5.03
CA LYS A 10 20.57 3.95 6.49
C LYS A 10 19.22 4.34 7.11
N PHE A 11 18.54 5.35 6.54
CA PHE A 11 17.23 5.76 6.99
C PHE A 11 16.19 4.65 6.77
N LEU A 12 16.18 4.01 5.59
CA LEU A 12 15.26 2.91 5.28
C LEU A 12 15.47 1.72 6.23
N HIS A 13 16.71 1.34 6.53
CA HIS A 13 17.01 0.31 7.51
C HIS A 13 16.45 0.65 8.90
N SER A 14 16.62 1.89 9.35
CA SER A 14 16.08 2.35 10.64
C SER A 14 14.55 2.35 10.63
N LEU A 15 13.93 2.81 9.54
CA LEU A 15 12.48 2.80 9.38
C LEU A 15 11.91 1.37 9.47
N PHE A 16 12.46 0.44 8.69
CA PHE A 16 11.99 -0.95 8.70
C PHE A 16 12.25 -1.65 10.03
N ALA A 17 13.34 -1.34 10.71
CA ALA A 17 13.56 -1.82 12.08
C ALA A 17 12.47 -1.32 13.05
N GLY A 18 12.07 -0.05 12.93
CA GLY A 18 10.98 0.54 13.72
C GLY A 18 9.60 -0.06 13.38
N LEU A 19 9.42 -0.52 12.13
CA LEU A 19 8.17 -1.13 11.67
C LEU A 19 8.08 -2.64 11.95
N ALA A 20 9.17 -3.28 12.36
CA ALA A 20 9.22 -4.74 12.57
C ALA A 20 8.22 -5.26 13.63
N GLY A 21 7.77 -4.39 14.55
CA GLY A 21 6.73 -4.71 15.54
C GLY A 21 5.30 -4.41 15.08
N LYS A 22 5.10 -3.87 13.89
CA LYS A 22 3.77 -3.57 13.35
C LYS A 22 3.19 -4.82 12.66
N GLU A 23 1.91 -5.10 12.91
CA GLU A 23 1.21 -6.22 12.29
C GLU A 23 1.12 -6.04 10.75
N SER A 24 0.86 -4.82 10.31
CA SER A 24 0.75 -4.49 8.89
C SER A 24 1.04 -3.01 8.65
N PHE A 25 1.69 -2.73 7.53
CA PHE A 25 1.91 -1.37 7.03
C PHE A 25 2.01 -1.38 5.50
N VAL A 26 1.81 -0.21 4.88
CA VAL A 26 2.09 0.01 3.45
C VAL A 26 3.02 1.21 3.32
N PHE A 27 4.16 1.02 2.69
CA PHE A 27 5.14 2.06 2.42
C PHE A 27 5.29 2.28 0.92
N LEU A 28 5.00 3.50 0.48
CA LEU A 28 5.12 3.92 -0.91
C LEU A 28 6.22 4.98 -1.00
N GLU A 29 7.36 4.60 -1.55
CA GLU A 29 8.53 5.46 -1.67
C GLU A 29 8.65 6.07 -3.06
N SER A 30 8.92 7.39 -3.12
CA SER A 30 9.34 8.07 -4.34
C SER A 30 10.86 7.97 -4.48
N THR A 31 11.33 6.93 -5.19
CA THR A 31 12.76 6.69 -5.43
C THR A 31 13.33 7.60 -6.52
N ARG A 32 12.48 8.10 -7.42
CA ARG A 32 12.82 9.10 -8.43
C ARG A 32 12.03 10.37 -8.16
N VAL A 33 12.65 11.31 -7.48
CA VAL A 33 12.00 12.56 -7.09
C VAL A 33 11.92 13.53 -8.27
N THR A 34 10.70 13.95 -8.60
CA THR A 34 10.39 14.96 -9.62
C THR A 34 9.40 15.98 -9.05
N PRO A 35 9.13 17.12 -9.72
CA PRO A 35 8.10 18.06 -9.26
C PRO A 35 6.71 17.41 -9.07
N GLU A 36 6.38 16.42 -9.90
CA GLU A 36 5.09 15.71 -9.85
C GLU A 36 5.10 14.51 -8.91
N ASN A 37 6.28 13.95 -8.63
CA ASN A 37 6.44 12.74 -7.80
C ASN A 37 7.50 12.98 -6.73
N HIS A 38 7.12 13.67 -5.66
CA HIS A 38 8.04 14.06 -4.59
C HIS A 38 7.58 13.66 -3.19
N LEU A 39 6.45 12.95 -3.09
CA LEU A 39 5.88 12.53 -1.81
C LEU A 39 6.11 11.04 -1.58
N SER A 40 6.51 10.67 -0.37
CA SER A 40 6.48 9.29 0.13
C SER A 40 5.41 9.16 1.20
N TYR A 41 4.75 8.00 1.23
CA TYR A 41 3.60 7.72 2.09
C TYR A 41 3.89 6.51 2.96
N LEU A 42 3.62 6.62 4.25
CA LEU A 42 3.61 5.49 5.17
C LEU A 42 2.23 5.36 5.81
N PHE A 43 1.60 4.22 5.60
CA PHE A 43 0.34 3.83 6.20
C PHE A 43 0.61 2.77 7.26
N CYS A 44 0.20 3.04 8.50
CA CYS A 44 0.31 2.11 9.63
C CYS A 44 -1.03 1.94 10.32
N ASP A 45 -1.13 0.87 11.09
CA ASP A 45 -2.27 0.59 11.97
C ASP A 45 -3.60 0.58 11.19
N PRO A 46 -3.80 -0.39 10.29
CA PRO A 46 -5.01 -0.50 9.49
C PRO A 46 -6.23 -0.73 10.38
N LEU A 47 -7.33 -0.04 10.06
CA LEU A 47 -8.61 -0.17 10.77
C LEU A 47 -9.41 -1.39 10.30
N GLN A 48 -9.28 -1.71 9.02
CA GLN A 48 -10.04 -2.77 8.36
C GLN A 48 -9.26 -3.25 7.14
N ARG A 49 -9.47 -4.51 6.76
CA ARG A 49 -8.95 -5.11 5.55
C ARG A 49 -10.10 -5.45 4.61
N LEU A 50 -9.99 -5.05 3.35
CA LEU A 50 -10.92 -5.38 2.27
C LEU A 50 -10.22 -6.36 1.33
N VAL A 51 -10.81 -7.52 1.15
CA VAL A 51 -10.22 -8.61 0.34
C VAL A 51 -11.21 -9.00 -0.74
N CYS A 52 -10.71 -9.30 -1.94
CA CYS A 52 -11.45 -9.91 -3.01
C CYS A 52 -10.77 -11.22 -3.41
N ALA A 53 -11.40 -12.33 -3.09
CA ALA A 53 -10.97 -13.66 -3.52
C ALA A 53 -11.40 -13.92 -4.98
N PRO A 54 -10.85 -14.96 -5.65
CA PRO A 54 -11.24 -15.29 -7.04
C PRO A 54 -12.72 -15.55 -7.26
N ASP A 55 -13.42 -16.05 -6.25
CA ASP A 55 -14.85 -16.39 -6.31
C ASP A 55 -15.76 -15.28 -5.82
N ASP A 56 -15.20 -14.15 -5.37
CA ASP A 56 -15.96 -13.00 -4.89
C ASP A 56 -16.49 -12.15 -6.04
N ASP A 57 -17.57 -11.43 -5.79
CA ASP A 57 -18.09 -10.42 -6.71
C ASP A 57 -17.26 -9.12 -6.60
N PRO A 58 -16.53 -8.74 -7.67
CA PRO A 58 -15.73 -7.52 -7.67
C PRO A 58 -16.55 -6.25 -7.47
N ALA A 59 -17.82 -6.24 -7.85
CA ALA A 59 -18.70 -5.08 -7.65
C ALA A 59 -18.94 -4.82 -6.17
N ILE A 60 -19.10 -5.87 -5.37
CA ILE A 60 -19.22 -5.76 -3.91
C ILE A 60 -17.94 -5.23 -3.29
N PHE A 61 -16.79 -5.71 -3.76
CA PHE A 61 -15.47 -5.23 -3.30
C PHE A 61 -15.32 -3.73 -3.56
N PHE A 62 -15.59 -3.26 -4.79
CA PHE A 62 -15.50 -1.84 -5.13
C PHE A 62 -16.52 -0.99 -4.37
N SER A 63 -17.74 -1.48 -4.17
CA SER A 63 -18.74 -0.77 -3.38
C SER A 63 -18.27 -0.51 -1.94
N LYS A 64 -17.69 -1.51 -1.29
CA LYS A 64 -17.12 -1.37 0.05
C LYS A 64 -15.91 -0.42 0.06
N ALA A 65 -15.04 -0.49 -0.95
CA ALA A 65 -13.91 0.40 -1.08
C ALA A 65 -14.36 1.85 -1.26
N GLN A 66 -15.34 2.10 -2.13
CA GLN A 66 -15.91 3.43 -2.35
C GLN A 66 -16.55 3.99 -1.10
N GLU A 67 -17.33 3.18 -0.36
CA GLU A 67 -17.94 3.59 0.92
C GLU A 67 -16.87 4.11 1.90
N LYS A 68 -15.70 3.45 1.99
CA LYS A 68 -14.62 3.90 2.87
C LYS A 68 -13.98 5.20 2.40
N LEU A 69 -13.80 5.38 1.10
CA LEU A 69 -13.32 6.64 0.53
C LEU A 69 -14.29 7.79 0.79
N ASP A 70 -15.60 7.56 0.64
CA ASP A 70 -16.65 8.55 0.88
C ASP A 70 -16.71 8.95 2.37
N GLN A 71 -16.35 8.05 3.28
CA GLN A 71 -16.18 8.33 4.71
C GLN A 71 -14.90 9.10 5.04
N GLY A 72 -14.04 9.37 4.06
CA GLY A 72 -12.78 10.12 4.22
C GLY A 72 -11.59 9.26 4.66
N PHE A 73 -11.68 7.93 4.61
CA PHE A 73 -10.57 7.03 4.85
C PHE A 73 -9.66 6.91 3.62
N PHE A 74 -8.47 6.40 3.86
CA PHE A 74 -7.49 6.08 2.83
C PHE A 74 -7.43 4.56 2.61
N LEU A 75 -7.21 4.16 1.37
CA LEU A 75 -7.02 2.77 1.02
C LEU A 75 -5.61 2.58 0.47
N ALA A 76 -4.90 1.58 0.95
CA ALA A 76 -3.60 1.20 0.44
C ALA A 76 -3.42 -0.33 0.50
N GLY A 77 -2.73 -0.87 -0.51
CA GLY A 77 -2.52 -2.31 -0.66
C GLY A 77 -2.24 -2.67 -2.11
N TYR A 78 -2.78 -3.79 -2.59
CA TYR A 78 -2.60 -4.21 -3.96
C TYR A 78 -3.90 -4.66 -4.62
N ILE A 79 -3.92 -4.54 -5.95
CA ILE A 79 -4.85 -5.22 -6.84
C ILE A 79 -3.97 -5.96 -7.84
N SER A 80 -4.11 -7.30 -7.90
CA SER A 80 -3.29 -8.13 -8.78
C SER A 80 -3.68 -7.93 -10.25
N TYR A 81 -2.76 -8.27 -11.14
CA TYR A 81 -3.04 -8.25 -12.58
C TYR A 81 -4.23 -9.17 -12.93
N GLU A 82 -4.31 -10.32 -12.27
CA GLU A 82 -5.36 -11.31 -12.47
C GLU A 82 -6.75 -10.83 -12.07
N PHE A 83 -6.85 -9.78 -11.23
CA PHE A 83 -8.14 -9.16 -10.90
C PHE A 83 -8.90 -8.69 -12.15
N GLY A 84 -8.17 -8.30 -13.21
CA GLY A 84 -8.75 -7.92 -14.49
C GLY A 84 -9.61 -9.00 -15.14
N TYR A 85 -9.33 -10.27 -14.87
CA TYR A 85 -10.13 -11.38 -15.39
C TYR A 85 -11.54 -11.42 -14.79
N LEU A 86 -11.74 -10.89 -13.58
CA LEU A 86 -13.06 -10.79 -12.95
C LEU A 86 -13.90 -9.65 -13.54
N LEU A 87 -13.25 -8.62 -14.09
CA LEU A 87 -13.91 -7.44 -14.64
C LEU A 87 -14.39 -7.64 -16.07
N GLU A 88 -13.73 -8.54 -16.83
CA GLU A 88 -14.02 -8.81 -18.23
C GLU A 88 -14.68 -10.18 -18.40
N PRO A 89 -16.01 -10.24 -18.68
CA PRO A 89 -16.74 -11.51 -18.78
C PRO A 89 -16.15 -12.49 -19.79
N ILE A 90 -15.52 -11.98 -20.86
CA ILE A 90 -14.87 -12.78 -21.90
C ILE A 90 -13.62 -13.47 -21.34
N LEU A 91 -12.89 -12.82 -20.44
CA LEU A 91 -11.66 -13.32 -19.84
C LEU A 91 -11.94 -14.22 -18.63
N ALA A 92 -13.04 -13.99 -17.93
CA ALA A 92 -13.44 -14.78 -16.75
C ALA A 92 -13.52 -16.28 -17.04
N ARG A 93 -13.90 -16.66 -18.27
CA ARG A 93 -13.94 -18.06 -18.72
C ARG A 93 -12.56 -18.68 -18.90
N SER A 94 -11.53 -17.88 -19.08
CA SER A 94 -10.14 -18.30 -19.28
C SER A 94 -9.33 -18.25 -17.99
N PHE A 95 -9.92 -17.72 -16.91
CA PHE A 95 -9.24 -17.62 -15.62
C PHE A 95 -9.16 -19.00 -14.98
N VAL A 96 -7.99 -19.61 -15.07
CA VAL A 96 -7.64 -20.80 -14.30
C VAL A 96 -6.76 -20.35 -13.16
N PRO A 97 -7.24 -20.41 -11.90
CA PRO A 97 -6.39 -20.11 -10.76
C PRO A 97 -5.15 -20.99 -10.82
N ARG A 98 -3.96 -20.41 -10.87
CA ARG A 98 -2.72 -21.19 -10.80
C ARG A 98 -2.62 -21.77 -9.39
N MET A 99 -2.94 -23.04 -9.29
CA MET A 99 -2.65 -23.84 -8.11
C MET A 99 -1.17 -24.20 -8.15
N PRO A 100 -0.35 -23.80 -7.18
CA PRO A 100 0.99 -24.33 -7.06
C PRO A 100 0.88 -25.85 -6.84
N SER A 101 1.61 -26.61 -7.62
CA SER A 101 1.68 -28.06 -7.47
C SER A 101 2.28 -28.40 -6.11
N GLY A 102 1.52 -29.10 -5.25
CA GLY A 102 2.11 -29.90 -4.18
C GLY A 102 1.93 -29.46 -2.72
N SER A 103 1.02 -28.64 -2.38
CA SER A 103 0.41 -28.39 -1.06
C SER A 103 -0.43 -27.12 -1.17
N ALA A 104 -1.66 -27.12 -0.67
CA ALA A 104 -2.52 -25.96 -0.81
C ALA A 104 -1.92 -24.76 -0.04
N PRO A 105 -1.17 -23.85 -0.68
CA PRO A 105 -0.91 -22.57 -0.06
C PRO A 105 -2.23 -21.83 -0.06
N ALA A 106 -2.48 -21.10 0.99
CA ALA A 106 -3.60 -20.19 1.04
C ALA A 106 -3.61 -19.37 -0.25
N GLN A 107 -4.67 -19.48 -1.04
CA GLN A 107 -4.81 -18.78 -2.31
C GLN A 107 -4.74 -17.28 -2.01
N LEU A 108 -3.73 -16.60 -2.56
CA LEU A 108 -3.62 -15.16 -2.38
C LEU A 108 -4.85 -14.48 -2.97
N PRO A 109 -5.45 -13.53 -2.26
CA PRO A 109 -6.57 -12.77 -2.80
C PRO A 109 -6.14 -11.99 -4.04
N LEU A 110 -7.08 -11.78 -4.95
CA LEU A 110 -6.84 -11.00 -6.17
C LEU A 110 -6.72 -9.51 -5.88
N ALA A 111 -7.36 -9.03 -4.82
CA ALA A 111 -7.16 -7.69 -4.30
C ALA A 111 -7.15 -7.72 -2.77
N ASP A 112 -6.32 -6.90 -2.17
CA ASP A 112 -6.15 -6.77 -0.73
C ASP A 112 -5.82 -5.32 -0.40
N LEU A 113 -6.82 -4.58 0.06
CA LEU A 113 -6.72 -3.19 0.45
C LEU A 113 -6.96 -3.05 1.94
N SER A 114 -6.08 -2.36 2.62
CA SER A 114 -6.26 -1.97 4.00
C SER A 114 -6.81 -0.55 4.09
N VAL A 115 -7.71 -0.32 5.03
CA VAL A 115 -8.34 0.98 5.32
C VAL A 115 -7.55 1.67 6.41
N PHE A 116 -7.16 2.92 6.18
CA PHE A 116 -6.36 3.71 7.11
C PHE A 116 -7.01 5.08 7.37
N ASN A 117 -6.75 5.64 8.55
CA ASN A 117 -7.17 7.01 8.86
C ASN A 117 -6.41 8.02 8.00
N LYS A 118 -5.11 8.10 8.17
CA LYS A 118 -4.27 9.09 7.52
C LYS A 118 -2.84 8.56 7.36
N PRO A 119 -2.22 8.71 6.18
CA PRO A 119 -0.81 8.39 6.02
C PRO A 119 0.08 9.43 6.69
N VAL A 120 1.27 9.00 7.06
CA VAL A 120 2.39 9.91 7.33
C VAL A 120 3.02 10.25 5.98
N LEU A 121 3.13 11.55 5.66
CA LEU A 121 3.69 12.05 4.41
C LEU A 121 5.06 12.66 4.63
N TYR A 122 6.00 12.31 3.77
CA TYR A 122 7.28 12.97 3.65
C TYR A 122 7.42 13.62 2.28
N ASP A 123 7.80 14.90 2.27
CA ASP A 123 8.02 15.67 1.06
C ASP A 123 9.52 15.80 0.81
N HIS A 124 10.00 15.13 -0.25
CA HIS A 124 11.41 15.14 -0.64
C HIS A 124 11.90 16.48 -1.18
N GLN A 125 11.00 17.37 -1.65
CA GLN A 125 11.40 18.71 -2.11
C GLN A 125 11.71 19.63 -0.95
N THR A 126 10.90 19.57 0.11
CA THR A 126 11.08 20.39 1.31
C THR A 126 11.88 19.67 2.40
N GLU A 127 12.24 18.40 2.16
CA GLU A 127 12.94 17.53 3.11
C GLU A 127 12.26 17.50 4.49
N SER A 128 10.93 17.44 4.50
CA SER A 128 10.15 17.55 5.72
C SER A 128 8.87 16.72 5.70
N PHE A 129 8.39 16.39 6.90
CA PHE A 129 7.06 15.82 7.06
C PHE A 129 5.99 16.90 6.86
N LYS A 130 4.93 16.58 6.11
CA LYS A 130 3.81 17.52 5.87
C LYS A 130 2.88 17.68 7.07
N ASP A 131 2.91 16.73 7.98
CA ASP A 131 2.16 16.75 9.23
C ASP A 131 3.10 16.62 10.42
N THR A 132 2.58 16.91 11.63
CA THR A 132 3.30 16.73 12.90
C THR A 132 3.56 15.24 13.23
N SER A 133 3.03 14.31 12.45
CA SER A 133 3.29 12.88 12.56
C SER A 133 4.75 12.61 12.22
N LYS A 134 5.44 11.93 13.11
CA LYS A 134 6.83 11.48 12.87
C LYS A 134 6.82 10.06 12.33
N TRP A 135 7.76 9.77 11.45
CA TRP A 135 8.03 8.41 11.04
C TRP A 135 8.45 7.57 12.27
N PRO A 136 8.08 6.28 12.33
CA PRO A 136 8.44 5.42 13.47
C PRO A 136 9.92 4.98 13.43
N ALA A 137 10.81 5.84 12.96
CA ALA A 137 12.24 5.63 13.00
C ALA A 137 12.78 6.01 14.38
N GLY A 138 13.72 5.23 14.91
CA GLY A 138 14.34 5.46 16.21
C GLY A 138 14.99 6.84 16.32
N GLU A 139 15.10 7.34 17.54
CA GLU A 139 15.73 8.64 17.83
C GLU A 139 17.15 8.70 17.25
N GLY A 140 17.43 9.70 16.42
CA GLY A 140 18.74 9.97 15.85
C GLY A 140 18.92 9.67 14.37
N SER A 141 17.94 9.14 13.67
CA SER A 141 17.99 8.94 12.22
C SER A 141 17.02 9.89 11.54
N GLY A 142 17.49 11.08 11.18
CA GLY A 142 16.78 11.93 10.22
C GLY A 142 16.80 11.30 8.82
N PRO A 143 15.84 11.66 7.94
CA PRO A 143 15.81 11.22 6.55
C PRO A 143 17.02 11.71 5.75
#